data_a271d7ea94f4d7488d576ec01f202ac0
#
_entry.id   a271d7ea94f4d7488d576ec01f202ac0
#
_cell.length_a   1.000
_cell.length_b   1.000
_cell.length_c   1.000
_cell.angle_alpha   90.00
_cell.angle_beta   90.00
_cell.angle_gamma   90.00
#
_symmetry.space_group_name_H-M   'P 1'
#
loop_
_entity.id
_entity.type
_entity.pdbx_description
1 polymer ?
#
loop_
_entity_poly.entity_id
_entity_poly.type
_entity_poly.pdbx_seq_one_letter_code
_entity_poly.pdbx_strand_id
1 'polypeptide(L)'
;SAMTYPAILLVMCVAIVILIVTFILPQFQSLFDQMDSLPVPTTILIAISHFLVEKWYAALLLVFVAVMLVRIIMAIPAVRRQIDYRKVHMPVFGKLFKTIYTARFARTLSSLYSSGMPIATALGIAGKTIGNSYVENQFDQVVTLVRSGIPMSQALREVDGLQKKL
;
A
#
# COMPACT_ATOMS: atom_id res chain seq x y z
N SER A 1 15.57 -1.99 -6.31
CA SER A 1 14.15 -2.29 -6.31
C SER A 1 13.82 -3.53 -5.48
N ALA A 2 13.61 -3.32 -4.16
CA ALA A 2 13.28 -4.37 -3.21
C ALA A 2 11.91 -5.03 -3.47
N MET A 3 11.06 -4.45 -4.31
CA MET A 3 9.72 -4.96 -4.65
C MET A 3 9.70 -5.89 -5.87
N THR A 4 10.79 -5.98 -6.63
CA THR A 4 10.83 -6.78 -7.86
C THR A 4 10.79 -8.28 -7.58
N TYR A 5 11.57 -8.77 -6.62
CA TYR A 5 11.62 -10.18 -6.27
C TYR A 5 10.29 -10.71 -5.72
N PRO A 6 9.65 -10.10 -4.70
CA PRO A 6 8.32 -10.52 -4.25
C PRO A 6 7.25 -10.44 -5.34
N ALA A 7 7.31 -9.43 -6.23
CA ALA A 7 6.37 -9.29 -7.33
C ALA A 7 6.50 -10.44 -8.34
N ILE A 8 7.73 -10.85 -8.68
CA ILE A 8 7.99 -12.00 -9.57
C ILE A 8 7.48 -13.29 -8.95
N LEU A 9 7.74 -13.54 -7.66
CA LEU A 9 7.23 -14.71 -6.95
C LEU A 9 5.70 -14.75 -6.94
N LEU A 10 5.06 -13.63 -6.66
CA LEU A 10 3.60 -13.52 -6.67
C LEU A 10 3.03 -13.85 -8.05
N VAL A 11 3.59 -13.29 -9.10
CA VAL A 11 3.16 -13.54 -10.50
C VAL A 11 3.35 -15.01 -10.85
N MET A 12 4.47 -15.64 -10.47
CA MET A 12 4.70 -17.06 -10.70
C MET A 12 3.71 -17.94 -9.94
N CYS A 13 3.43 -17.63 -8.67
CA CYS A 13 2.44 -18.38 -7.89
C CYS A 13 1.04 -18.30 -8.52
N VAL A 14 0.62 -17.11 -8.92
CA VAL A 14 -0.67 -16.91 -9.59
C VAL A 14 -0.71 -17.65 -10.92
N ALA A 15 0.36 -17.61 -11.71
CA ALA A 15 0.44 -18.32 -12.98
C ALA A 15 0.34 -19.85 -12.79
N ILE A 16 1.01 -20.42 -11.78
CA ILE A 16 0.94 -21.84 -11.45
C ILE A 16 -0.48 -22.22 -11.02
N VAL A 17 -1.12 -21.44 -10.16
CA VAL A 17 -2.50 -21.69 -9.71
C VAL A 17 -3.46 -21.65 -10.89
N ILE A 18 -3.35 -20.68 -11.79
CA ILE A 18 -4.17 -20.58 -13.00
C ILE A 18 -3.96 -21.80 -13.89
N LEU A 19 -2.71 -22.23 -14.07
CA LEU A 19 -2.39 -23.40 -14.87
C LEU A 19 -3.00 -24.69 -14.28
N ILE A 20 -2.92 -24.89 -12.97
CA ILE A 20 -3.55 -26.02 -12.28
C ILE A 20 -5.07 -25.99 -12.46
N VAL A 21 -5.68 -24.84 -12.24
CA VAL A 21 -7.14 -24.68 -12.33
C VAL A 21 -7.64 -24.86 -13.77
N THR A 22 -6.91 -24.40 -14.77
CA THR A 22 -7.35 -24.45 -16.17
C THR A 22 -7.05 -25.77 -16.88
N PHE A 23 -5.96 -26.45 -16.52
CA PHE A 23 -5.52 -27.66 -17.21
C PHE A 23 -5.71 -28.93 -16.39
N ILE A 24 -5.37 -28.93 -15.12
CA ILE A 24 -5.38 -30.12 -14.29
C ILE A 24 -6.78 -30.43 -13.74
N LEU A 25 -7.45 -29.41 -13.23
CA LEU A 25 -8.78 -29.57 -12.62
C LEU A 25 -9.83 -30.14 -13.59
N PRO A 26 -9.92 -29.71 -14.87
CA PRO A 26 -10.86 -30.30 -15.83
C PRO A 26 -10.64 -31.78 -16.11
N GLN A 27 -9.42 -32.28 -15.96
CA GLN A 27 -9.13 -33.71 -16.15
C GLN A 27 -9.76 -34.59 -15.07
N PHE A 28 -10.00 -34.03 -13.89
CA PHE A 28 -10.66 -34.73 -12.80
C PHE A 28 -12.19 -34.54 -12.79
N GLN A 29 -12.73 -33.80 -13.74
CA GLN A 29 -14.16 -33.49 -13.78
C GLN A 29 -15.00 -34.75 -13.93
N SER A 30 -14.55 -35.71 -14.73
CA SER A 30 -15.20 -37.02 -14.88
C SER A 30 -15.23 -37.84 -13.59
N LEU A 31 -14.26 -37.63 -12.71
CA LEU A 31 -14.24 -38.27 -11.39
C LEU A 31 -15.22 -37.60 -10.43
N PHE A 32 -15.33 -36.27 -10.50
CA PHE A 32 -16.26 -35.50 -9.68
C PHE A 32 -17.72 -35.76 -10.06
N ASP A 33 -18.01 -35.99 -11.36
CA ASP A 33 -19.35 -36.32 -11.87
C ASP A 33 -19.87 -37.65 -11.35
N GLN A 34 -18.97 -38.56 -10.91
CA GLN A 34 -19.31 -39.84 -10.32
C GLN A 34 -19.60 -39.81 -8.82
N MET A 35 -19.39 -38.65 -8.19
CA MET A 35 -19.64 -38.47 -6.78
C MET A 35 -21.02 -37.85 -6.54
N ASP A 36 -21.85 -38.53 -5.75
CA ASP A 36 -23.22 -38.06 -5.45
C ASP A 36 -23.27 -36.72 -4.68
N SER A 37 -22.19 -36.35 -4.00
CA SER A 37 -22.08 -35.09 -3.29
C SER A 37 -20.64 -34.60 -3.28
N LEU A 38 -20.44 -33.36 -3.78
CA LEU A 38 -19.14 -32.69 -3.72
C LEU A 38 -19.07 -31.82 -2.45
N PRO A 39 -17.91 -31.77 -1.77
CA PRO A 39 -17.68 -30.78 -0.70
C PRO A 39 -17.85 -29.35 -1.24
N VAL A 40 -18.42 -28.48 -0.42
CA VAL A 40 -18.64 -27.06 -0.79
C VAL A 40 -17.39 -26.36 -1.33
N PRO A 41 -16.19 -26.51 -0.70
CA PRO A 41 -14.96 -25.90 -1.24
C PRO A 41 -14.63 -26.38 -2.66
N THR A 42 -14.85 -27.66 -2.96
CA THR A 42 -14.61 -28.24 -4.30
C THR A 42 -15.56 -27.66 -5.34
N THR A 43 -16.83 -27.50 -4.99
CA THR A 43 -17.84 -26.90 -5.88
C THR A 43 -17.50 -25.45 -6.21
N ILE A 44 -17.04 -24.67 -5.23
CA ILE A 44 -16.60 -23.29 -5.42
C ILE A 44 -15.39 -23.24 -6.36
N LEU A 45 -14.42 -24.12 -6.17
CA LEU A 45 -13.22 -24.20 -6.99
C LEU A 45 -13.55 -24.55 -8.45
N ILE A 46 -14.45 -25.49 -8.68
CA ILE A 46 -14.93 -25.88 -10.03
C ILE A 46 -15.66 -24.70 -10.69
N ALA A 47 -16.50 -23.98 -9.97
CA ALA A 47 -17.21 -22.82 -10.48
C ALA A 47 -16.24 -21.72 -10.91
N ILE A 48 -15.22 -21.44 -10.11
CA ILE A 48 -14.16 -20.49 -10.44
C ILE A 48 -13.38 -20.95 -11.68
N SER A 49 -13.07 -22.24 -11.77
CA SER A 49 -12.38 -22.82 -12.92
C SER A 49 -13.18 -22.64 -14.21
N HIS A 50 -14.45 -22.96 -14.22
CA HIS A 50 -15.34 -22.76 -15.37
C HIS A 50 -15.39 -21.29 -15.79
N PHE A 51 -15.54 -20.39 -14.82
CA PHE A 51 -15.54 -18.96 -15.10
C PHE A 51 -14.23 -18.49 -15.75
N LEU A 52 -13.09 -18.97 -15.26
CA LEU A 52 -11.77 -18.61 -15.80
C LEU A 52 -11.53 -19.17 -17.19
N VAL A 53 -12.00 -20.39 -17.47
CA VAL A 53 -11.81 -21.03 -18.78
C VAL A 53 -12.73 -20.44 -19.84
N GLU A 54 -14.00 -20.26 -19.53
CA GLU A 54 -14.99 -19.76 -20.49
C GLU A 54 -14.99 -18.24 -20.66
N LYS A 55 -14.73 -17.51 -19.58
CA LYS A 55 -14.85 -16.04 -19.53
C LYS A 55 -13.57 -15.35 -19.05
N TRP A 56 -12.42 -15.88 -19.46
CA TRP A 56 -11.13 -15.30 -19.07
C TRP A 56 -11.00 -13.82 -19.46
N TYR A 57 -11.56 -13.43 -20.61
CA TYR A 57 -11.60 -12.03 -21.07
C TYR A 57 -12.45 -11.14 -20.14
N ALA A 58 -13.57 -11.67 -19.62
CA ALA A 58 -14.40 -10.96 -18.67
C ALA A 58 -13.68 -10.77 -17.32
N ALA A 59 -12.92 -11.77 -16.87
CA ALA A 59 -12.08 -11.67 -15.68
C ALA A 59 -10.99 -10.62 -15.85
N LEU A 60 -10.30 -10.60 -17.00
CA LEU A 60 -9.31 -9.56 -17.33
C LEU A 60 -9.92 -8.16 -17.38
N LEU A 61 -11.09 -8.03 -18.00
CA LEU A 61 -11.81 -6.77 -18.05
C LEU A 61 -12.20 -6.28 -16.65
N LEU A 62 -12.69 -7.18 -15.81
CA LEU A 62 -13.06 -6.87 -14.43
C LEU A 62 -11.85 -6.40 -13.61
N VAL A 63 -10.72 -7.09 -13.73
CA VAL A 63 -9.47 -6.68 -13.07
C VAL A 63 -9.01 -5.32 -13.58
N PHE A 64 -9.06 -5.10 -14.89
CA PHE A 64 -8.68 -3.81 -15.49
C PHE A 64 -9.57 -2.68 -14.98
N VAL A 65 -10.89 -2.87 -14.97
CA VAL A 65 -11.85 -1.88 -14.45
C VAL A 65 -11.61 -1.63 -12.96
N ALA A 66 -11.38 -2.67 -12.17
CA ALA A 66 -11.08 -2.55 -10.75
C ALA A 66 -9.79 -1.73 -10.50
N VAL A 67 -8.73 -2.02 -11.25
CA VAL A 67 -7.47 -1.26 -11.16
C VAL A 67 -7.67 0.20 -11.56
N MET A 68 -8.42 0.45 -12.64
CA MET A 68 -8.72 1.82 -13.07
C MET A 68 -9.55 2.58 -12.05
N LEU A 69 -10.57 1.95 -11.45
CA LEU A 69 -11.38 2.54 -10.39
C LEU A 69 -10.53 2.89 -9.16
N VAL A 70 -9.66 1.98 -8.73
CA VAL A 70 -8.74 2.23 -7.61
C VAL A 70 -7.82 3.41 -7.94
N ARG A 71 -7.28 3.47 -9.15
CA ARG A 71 -6.44 4.58 -9.60
C ARG A 71 -7.18 5.93 -9.57
N ILE A 72 -8.40 5.95 -10.07
CA ILE A 72 -9.26 7.15 -10.09
C ILE A 72 -9.57 7.60 -8.65
N ILE A 73 -9.98 6.67 -7.79
CA ILE A 73 -10.29 6.94 -6.38
C ILE A 73 -9.06 7.46 -5.65
N MET A 74 -7.89 6.85 -5.85
CA MET A 74 -6.62 7.28 -5.23
C MET A 74 -6.11 8.62 -5.78
N ALA A 75 -6.55 9.03 -6.96
CA ALA A 75 -6.24 10.35 -7.52
C ALA A 75 -7.01 11.50 -6.85
N ILE A 76 -8.12 11.20 -6.16
CA ILE A 76 -8.89 12.19 -5.42
C ILE A 76 -8.15 12.52 -4.11
N PRO A 77 -7.72 13.80 -3.91
CA PRO A 77 -6.91 14.17 -2.73
C PRO A 77 -7.60 13.90 -1.40
N ALA A 78 -8.92 14.10 -1.33
CA ALA A 78 -9.70 13.87 -0.11
C ALA A 78 -9.70 12.41 0.32
N VAL A 79 -9.88 11.48 -0.64
CA VAL A 79 -9.87 10.03 -0.38
C VAL A 79 -8.47 9.56 0.00
N ARG A 80 -7.45 10.04 -0.71
CA ARG A 80 -6.05 9.72 -0.42
C ARG A 80 -5.67 10.15 1.01
N ARG A 81 -6.04 11.35 1.38
CA ARG A 81 -5.80 11.89 2.73
C ARG A 81 -6.48 11.03 3.81
N GLN A 82 -7.70 10.59 3.57
CA GLN A 82 -8.45 9.76 4.51
C GLN A 82 -7.85 8.35 4.65
N ILE A 83 -7.39 7.76 3.55
CA ILE A 83 -6.68 6.47 3.56
C ILE A 83 -5.35 6.62 4.31
N ASP A 84 -4.60 7.67 4.04
CA ASP A 84 -3.34 7.96 4.72
C ASP A 84 -3.53 8.22 6.22
N TYR A 85 -4.60 8.90 6.60
CA TYR A 85 -5.00 9.06 8.00
C TYR A 85 -5.25 7.71 8.68
N ARG A 86 -6.00 6.82 8.02
CA ARG A 86 -6.29 5.49 8.56
C ARG A 86 -5.03 4.64 8.72
N LYS A 87 -4.08 4.72 7.80
CA LYS A 87 -2.80 3.99 7.91
C LYS A 87 -2.05 4.33 9.18
N VAL A 88 -2.01 5.61 9.54
CA VAL A 88 -1.32 6.10 10.74
C VAL A 88 -2.02 5.66 12.02
N HIS A 89 -3.35 5.56 11.99
CA HIS A 89 -4.18 5.23 13.16
C HIS A 89 -4.57 3.76 13.27
N MET A 90 -4.05 2.89 12.40
CA MET A 90 -4.29 1.45 12.50
C MET A 90 -3.73 0.87 13.81
N PRO A 91 -4.48 0.02 14.54
CA PRO A 91 -4.04 -0.49 15.84
C PRO A 91 -2.80 -1.41 15.75
N VAL A 92 -2.64 -2.16 14.64
CA VAL A 92 -1.53 -3.11 14.46
C VAL A 92 -0.39 -2.50 13.66
N PHE A 93 -0.70 -1.93 12.50
CA PHE A 93 0.29 -1.43 11.54
C PHE A 93 0.63 0.06 11.72
N GLY A 94 -0.18 0.82 12.47
CA GLY A 94 0.03 2.26 12.65
C GLY A 94 1.41 2.58 13.25
N LYS A 95 1.84 1.81 14.25
CA LYS A 95 3.17 1.98 14.87
C LYS A 95 4.30 1.73 13.85
N LEU A 96 4.16 0.71 13.02
CA LEU A 96 5.12 0.39 11.97
C LEU A 96 5.21 1.51 10.93
N PHE A 97 4.08 2.01 10.47
CA PHE A 97 4.03 3.13 9.53
C PHE A 97 4.65 4.40 10.12
N LYS A 98 4.35 4.72 11.38
CA LYS A 98 4.96 5.86 12.08
C LYS A 98 6.48 5.74 12.16
N THR A 99 7.01 4.55 12.45
CA THR A 99 8.45 4.29 12.47
C THR A 99 9.08 4.48 11.09
N ILE A 100 8.46 3.97 10.03
CA ILE A 100 8.92 4.11 8.66
C ILE A 100 8.93 5.58 8.23
N TYR A 101 7.86 6.31 8.52
CA TYR A 101 7.76 7.73 8.17
C TYR A 101 8.80 8.57 8.92
N THR A 102 8.99 8.32 10.22
CA THR A 102 10.00 9.00 11.04
C THR A 102 11.42 8.72 10.53
N ALA A 103 11.73 7.46 10.21
CA ALA A 103 13.05 7.08 9.69
C ALA A 103 13.33 7.73 8.33
N ARG A 104 12.35 7.75 7.44
CA ARG A 104 12.47 8.36 6.12
C ARG A 104 12.66 9.87 6.23
N PHE A 105 11.88 10.52 7.07
CA PHE A 105 12.01 11.94 7.36
C PHE A 105 13.39 12.28 7.93
N ALA A 106 13.82 11.59 8.98
CA ALA A 106 15.09 11.83 9.64
C ALA A 106 16.28 11.65 8.70
N ARG A 107 16.26 10.61 7.86
CA ARG A 107 17.31 10.36 6.86
C ARG A 107 17.38 11.49 5.84
N THR A 108 16.26 11.92 5.29
CA THR A 108 16.21 13.00 4.31
C THR A 108 16.64 14.34 4.94
N LEU A 109 16.15 14.63 6.14
CA LEU A 109 16.53 15.84 6.86
C LEU A 109 18.03 15.88 7.16
N SER A 110 18.59 14.79 7.64
CA SER A 110 20.03 14.65 7.91
C SER A 110 20.87 14.90 6.67
N SER A 111 20.48 14.29 5.55
CA SER A 111 21.18 14.46 4.27
C SER A 111 21.14 15.90 3.78
N LEU A 112 20.01 16.56 3.84
CA LEU A 112 19.83 17.94 3.41
C LEU A 112 20.58 18.92 4.31
N TYR A 113 20.53 18.72 5.62
CA TYR A 113 21.23 19.53 6.59
C TYR A 113 22.75 19.41 6.46
N SER A 114 23.26 18.19 6.24
CA SER A 114 24.68 17.93 6.01
C SER A 114 25.21 18.56 4.72
N SER A 115 24.37 18.82 3.75
CA SER A 115 24.71 19.54 2.52
C SER A 115 24.77 21.05 2.68
N GLY A 116 24.51 21.59 3.88
CA GLY A 116 24.55 23.03 4.19
C GLY A 116 23.24 23.76 3.97
N MET A 117 22.14 23.04 3.76
CA MET A 117 20.84 23.67 3.56
C MET A 117 20.28 24.23 4.87
N PRO A 118 19.65 25.42 4.86
CA PRO A 118 18.99 25.97 6.04
C PRO A 118 17.94 25.01 6.61
N ILE A 119 17.90 24.86 7.93
CA ILE A 119 17.05 23.88 8.61
C ILE A 119 15.57 24.02 8.27
N ALA A 120 15.04 25.23 8.16
CA ALA A 120 13.65 25.46 7.84
C ALA A 120 13.29 25.00 6.41
N THR A 121 14.20 25.18 5.46
CA THR A 121 14.04 24.70 4.08
C THR A 121 14.17 23.18 4.02
N ALA A 122 15.15 22.63 4.71
CA ALA A 122 15.36 21.18 4.81
C ALA A 122 14.15 20.48 5.42
N LEU A 123 13.54 21.03 6.46
CA LEU A 123 12.30 20.53 7.06
C LEU A 123 11.14 20.46 6.08
N GLY A 124 10.93 21.52 5.30
CA GLY A 124 9.85 21.55 4.30
C GLY A 124 10.02 20.49 3.22
N ILE A 125 11.25 20.29 2.75
CA ILE A 125 11.56 19.26 1.73
C ILE A 125 11.46 17.87 2.33
N ALA A 126 12.05 17.63 3.49
CA ALA A 126 12.01 16.33 4.15
C ALA A 126 10.59 15.89 4.50
N GLY A 127 9.74 16.83 4.93
CA GLY A 127 8.33 16.56 5.18
C GLY A 127 7.58 16.02 3.97
N LYS A 128 7.88 16.52 2.78
CA LYS A 128 7.27 16.06 1.52
C LYS A 128 7.72 14.67 1.07
N THR A 129 8.80 14.14 1.62
CA THR A 129 9.33 12.82 1.25
C THR A 129 8.77 11.68 2.11
N ILE A 130 7.94 11.98 3.07
CA ILE A 130 7.38 10.99 4.01
C ILE A 130 6.53 9.95 3.28
N GLY A 131 5.77 10.35 2.25
CA GLY A 131 4.93 9.48 1.47
C GLY A 131 3.52 9.28 2.03
N ASN A 132 3.11 10.12 2.96
CA ASN A 132 1.77 10.12 3.54
C ASN A 132 1.22 11.55 3.55
N SER A 133 0.18 11.82 2.78
CA SER A 133 -0.36 13.16 2.60
C SER A 133 -0.92 13.77 3.89
N TYR A 134 -1.45 12.94 4.78
CA TYR A 134 -1.95 13.40 6.08
C TYR A 134 -0.82 13.94 6.95
N VAL A 135 0.32 13.24 7.00
CA VAL A 135 1.49 13.68 7.76
C VAL A 135 2.17 14.87 7.08
N GLU A 136 2.33 14.82 5.75
CA GLU A 136 2.99 15.88 4.96
C GLU A 136 2.32 17.24 5.13
N ASN A 137 0.98 17.27 5.13
CA ASN A 137 0.22 18.51 5.27
C ASN A 137 0.43 19.21 6.63
N GLN A 138 0.86 18.49 7.65
CA GLN A 138 1.16 19.06 8.96
C GLN A 138 2.52 19.77 9.00
N PHE A 139 3.43 19.45 8.08
CA PHE A 139 4.77 20.05 8.04
C PHE A 139 4.80 21.51 7.62
N ASP A 140 3.82 21.99 6.89
CA ASP A 140 3.70 23.43 6.59
C ASP A 140 3.60 24.25 7.87
N GLN A 141 2.85 23.77 8.84
CA GLN A 141 2.74 24.39 10.17
C GLN A 141 4.05 24.28 10.94
N VAL A 142 4.72 23.12 10.90
CA VAL A 142 6.02 22.91 11.54
C VAL A 142 7.07 23.89 11.02
N VAL A 143 7.15 24.06 9.71
CA VAL A 143 8.08 25.02 9.09
C VAL A 143 7.80 26.44 9.58
N THR A 144 6.54 26.83 9.67
CA THR A 144 6.14 28.14 10.18
C THR A 144 6.56 28.35 11.64
N LEU A 145 6.33 27.33 12.48
CA LEU A 145 6.72 27.36 13.89
C LEU A 145 8.25 27.49 14.08
N VAL A 146 9.02 26.72 13.31
CA VAL A 146 10.49 26.77 13.36
C VAL A 146 11.01 28.14 12.88
N ARG A 147 10.41 28.73 11.84
CA ARG A 147 10.76 30.07 11.37
C ARG A 147 10.45 31.15 12.39
N SER A 148 9.45 30.94 13.24
CA SER A 148 9.10 31.86 14.32
C SER A 148 9.99 31.73 15.57
N GLY A 149 10.99 30.82 15.55
CA GLY A 149 11.94 30.63 16.62
C GLY A 149 11.61 29.51 17.61
N ILE A 150 10.56 28.73 17.37
CA ILE A 150 10.21 27.56 18.19
C ILE A 150 11.20 26.43 17.92
N PRO A 151 11.75 25.76 18.95
CA PRO A 151 12.65 24.63 18.76
C PRO A 151 12.03 23.53 17.90
N MET A 152 12.80 22.97 16.97
CA MET A 152 12.35 21.91 16.05
C MET A 152 11.75 20.72 16.79
N SER A 153 12.33 20.30 17.91
CA SER A 153 11.83 19.21 18.74
C SER A 153 10.42 19.45 19.27
N GLN A 154 10.12 20.68 19.63
CA GLN A 154 8.80 21.07 20.09
C GLN A 154 7.79 21.14 18.94
N ALA A 155 8.18 21.74 17.82
CA ALA A 155 7.33 21.83 16.64
C ALA A 155 6.97 20.44 16.07
N LEU A 156 7.91 19.50 16.06
CA LEU A 156 7.68 18.15 15.59
C LEU A 156 6.77 17.32 16.49
N ARG A 157 6.67 17.64 17.78
CA ARG A 157 5.76 16.93 18.69
C ARG A 157 4.29 17.13 18.36
N GLU A 158 3.97 18.19 17.66
CA GLU A 158 2.60 18.49 17.24
C GLU A 158 2.18 17.70 16.01
N VAL A 159 3.14 17.06 15.28
CA VAL A 159 2.83 16.26 14.11
C VAL A 159 2.29 14.90 14.52
N ASP A 160 1.04 14.63 14.12
CA ASP A 160 0.46 13.31 14.26
C ASP A 160 0.92 12.41 13.13
N GLY A 161 1.42 11.24 13.45
CA GLY A 161 1.94 10.28 12.47
C GLY A 161 3.45 10.07 12.53
N LEU A 162 4.17 10.85 13.33
CA LEU A 162 5.56 10.59 13.66
C LEU A 162 5.67 9.91 15.03
N GLN A 163 6.75 9.15 15.20
CA GLN A 163 7.01 8.51 16.49
C GLN A 163 7.49 9.54 17.51
N LYS A 164 6.73 9.70 18.59
CA LYS A 164 6.98 10.74 19.61
C LYS A 164 8.13 10.42 20.57
N LYS A 165 8.73 9.24 20.45
CA LYS A 165 9.90 8.84 21.24
C LYS A 165 11.17 8.98 20.41
N LEU A 166 11.66 10.20 20.29
CA LEU A 166 13.00 10.52 19.80
C LEU A 166 13.71 11.35 20.83
#